data_876cd02991c28a4bf9b838f565ae2276
#
_entry.id   876cd02991c28a4bf9b838f565ae2276
#
_cell.length_a   1.000
_cell.length_b   1.000
_cell.length_c   1.000
_cell.angle_alpha   90.00
_cell.angle_beta   90.00
_cell.angle_gamma   90.00
#
_symmetry.space_group_name_H-M   'P 1'
#
loop_
_entity.id
_entity.type
_entity.pdbx_description
1 polymer ?
#
loop_
_entity_poly.entity_id
_entity_poly.type
_entity_poly.pdbx_seq_one_letter_code
_entity_poly.pdbx_strand_id
1 'polypeptide(L)'
;MIRHLRERLLAPRAPTGYRPGATLGLLSRNLGQVQMHLLEPARAVLDNPAQGWRAEVRECVEAHLLMHVVTCEFHLCLPALQGGEVRLELRHAGAIRRTGLACVYRSGDKARFIQARDLLLSNAQLTAALMPLDFKRLALECRDGHWWLTLEHMGGSEVVNRMPAFRRYIQISPPQRAQLMACLGLFGESLPRL
;
A
#
# COMPACT_ATOMS: atom_id res chain seq x y z
N MET A 1 -0.90 13.70 -28.66
CA MET A 1 -0.12 14.78 -28.08
C MET A 1 -0.93 15.73 -27.18
N ILE A 2 -2.15 16.11 -27.52
CA ILE A 2 -3.02 17.02 -26.73
C ILE A 2 -3.57 16.41 -25.44
N ARG A 3 -3.78 15.09 -25.36
CA ARG A 3 -4.25 14.38 -24.14
C ARG A 3 -3.26 14.48 -22.97
N HIS A 4 -1.97 14.27 -23.22
CA HIS A 4 -0.92 14.37 -22.20
C HIS A 4 -0.71 15.79 -21.64
N LEU A 5 -1.00 16.83 -22.43
CA LEU A 5 -0.94 18.21 -21.94
C LEU A 5 -2.10 18.54 -20.97
N ARG A 6 -3.30 18.03 -21.26
CA ARG A 6 -4.46 18.24 -20.38
C ARG A 6 -4.32 17.52 -19.03
N GLU A 7 -3.75 16.33 -19.02
CA GLU A 7 -3.50 15.58 -17.78
C GLU A 7 -2.46 16.28 -16.89
N ARG A 8 -1.45 16.91 -17.47
CA ARG A 8 -0.46 17.72 -16.72
C ARG A 8 -1.03 19.04 -16.17
N LEU A 9 -2.01 19.63 -16.83
CA LEU A 9 -2.64 20.89 -16.39
C LEU A 9 -3.70 20.68 -15.30
N LEU A 10 -4.26 19.48 -15.19
CA LEU A 10 -5.26 19.10 -14.19
C LEU A 10 -4.66 18.34 -12.98
N ALA A 11 -3.35 18.04 -13.00
CA ALA A 11 -2.69 17.43 -11.84
C ALA A 11 -2.74 18.41 -10.66
N PRO A 12 -3.25 17.99 -9.48
CA PRO A 12 -3.26 18.85 -8.31
C PRO A 12 -1.84 19.32 -8.04
N ARG A 13 -1.65 20.64 -7.90
CA ARG A 13 -0.34 21.20 -7.58
C ARG A 13 0.15 20.59 -6.27
N ALA A 14 1.38 20.09 -6.31
CA ALA A 14 2.02 19.59 -5.10
C ALA A 14 2.02 20.67 -4.00
N PRO A 15 1.67 20.32 -2.75
CA PRO A 15 1.60 21.28 -1.67
C PRO A 15 2.98 21.92 -1.39
N THR A 16 2.97 23.17 -0.96
CA THR A 16 4.20 23.90 -0.59
C THR A 16 4.98 23.12 0.47
N GLY A 17 6.27 22.90 0.22
CA GLY A 17 7.16 22.16 1.14
C GLY A 17 7.22 20.65 0.87
N TYR A 18 6.41 20.11 -0.03
CA TYR A 18 6.60 18.74 -0.49
C TYR A 18 7.90 18.62 -1.30
N ARG A 19 8.65 17.57 -1.01
CA ARG A 19 9.92 17.24 -1.68
C ARG A 19 9.82 15.81 -2.19
N PRO A 20 9.57 15.60 -3.51
CA PRO A 20 9.46 14.26 -4.09
C PRO A 20 10.68 13.40 -3.76
N GLY A 21 10.44 12.20 -3.25
CA GLY A 21 11.48 11.24 -2.88
C GLY A 21 12.07 11.40 -1.49
N ALA A 22 11.77 12.49 -0.78
CA ALA A 22 12.31 12.69 0.57
C ALA A 22 11.77 11.63 1.54
N THR A 23 10.48 11.34 1.48
CA THR A 23 9.83 10.31 2.33
C THR A 23 10.28 8.91 1.93
N LEU A 24 10.42 8.61 0.62
CA LEU A 24 10.99 7.34 0.15
C LEU A 24 12.44 7.14 0.62
N GLY A 25 13.26 8.19 0.63
CA GLY A 25 14.62 8.11 1.15
C GLY A 25 14.66 7.82 2.67
N LEU A 26 13.70 8.33 3.45
CA LEU A 26 13.53 8.00 4.86
C LEU A 26 13.03 6.56 5.04
N LEU A 27 12.05 6.15 4.23
CA LEU A 27 11.51 4.80 4.21
C LEU A 27 12.60 3.77 3.88
N SER A 28 13.41 3.99 2.85
CA SER A 28 14.52 3.11 2.47
C SER A 28 15.47 2.84 3.64
N ARG A 29 15.88 3.89 4.35
CA ARG A 29 16.72 3.77 5.55
C ARG A 29 16.01 3.03 6.68
N ASN A 30 14.71 3.26 6.84
CA ASN A 30 13.92 2.60 7.87
C ASN A 30 13.69 1.12 7.57
N LEU A 31 13.55 0.71 6.29
CA LEU A 31 13.40 -0.69 5.89
C LEU A 31 14.71 -1.50 5.99
N GLY A 32 15.84 -0.83 5.97
CA GLY A 32 17.16 -1.44 6.23
C GLY A 32 17.65 -2.32 5.07
N GLN A 33 17.73 -3.64 5.28
CA GLN A 33 18.38 -4.58 4.34
C GLN A 33 17.57 -4.87 3.06
N VAL A 34 16.31 -4.43 2.98
CA VAL A 34 15.49 -4.66 1.78
C VAL A 34 15.93 -3.70 0.68
N GLN A 35 16.22 -4.25 -0.49
CA GLN A 35 16.71 -3.45 -1.62
C GLN A 35 15.59 -2.57 -2.17
N MET A 36 15.81 -1.25 -2.12
CA MET A 36 14.92 -0.27 -2.71
C MET A 36 15.66 0.50 -3.81
N HIS A 37 15.10 0.46 -5.02
CA HIS A 37 15.65 1.13 -6.20
C HIS A 37 14.70 2.24 -6.65
N LEU A 38 15.19 3.49 -6.71
CA LEU A 38 14.40 4.60 -7.24
C LEU A 38 14.18 4.43 -8.74
N LEU A 39 12.94 4.57 -9.19
CA LEU A 39 12.54 4.65 -10.59
C LEU A 39 12.38 6.12 -11.03
N GLU A 40 11.76 6.91 -10.18
CA GLU A 40 11.45 8.33 -10.34
C GLU A 40 11.54 8.99 -8.96
N PRO A 41 11.58 10.33 -8.85
CA PRO A 41 11.70 10.98 -7.54
C PRO A 41 10.70 10.49 -6.48
N ALA A 42 9.42 10.27 -6.86
CA ALA A 42 8.37 9.83 -5.94
C ALA A 42 7.96 8.35 -6.12
N ARG A 43 8.78 7.55 -6.83
CA ARG A 43 8.51 6.13 -7.12
C ARG A 43 9.76 5.29 -6.95
N ALA A 44 9.61 4.14 -6.32
CA ALA A 44 10.67 3.18 -6.14
C ALA A 44 10.16 1.74 -6.34
N VAL A 45 11.08 0.82 -6.49
CA VAL A 45 10.81 -0.62 -6.42
C VAL A 45 11.48 -1.17 -5.19
N LEU A 46 10.71 -1.93 -4.43
CA LEU A 46 11.16 -2.73 -3.31
C LEU A 46 11.26 -4.17 -3.78
N ASP A 47 12.46 -4.73 -3.71
CA ASP A 47 12.74 -6.09 -4.20
C ASP A 47 13.12 -7.00 -3.03
N ASN A 48 12.46 -8.16 -2.95
CA ASN A 48 12.81 -9.20 -1.99
C ASN A 48 12.98 -10.55 -2.72
N PRO A 49 14.13 -10.75 -3.37
CA PRO A 49 14.38 -11.96 -4.15
C PRO A 49 14.39 -13.24 -3.28
N ALA A 50 14.71 -13.12 -2.00
CA ALA A 50 14.70 -14.26 -1.07
C ALA A 50 13.27 -14.82 -0.84
N GLN A 51 12.25 -13.96 -0.96
CA GLN A 51 10.85 -14.34 -0.85
C GLN A 51 10.09 -14.29 -2.20
N GLY A 52 10.78 -13.98 -3.29
CA GLY A 52 10.25 -14.03 -4.64
C GLY A 52 9.17 -12.99 -4.97
N TRP A 53 9.11 -11.85 -4.25
CA TRP A 53 8.15 -10.78 -4.54
C TRP A 53 8.83 -9.44 -4.83
N ARG A 54 8.12 -8.64 -5.60
CA ARG A 54 8.52 -7.28 -5.98
C ARG A 54 7.32 -6.35 -5.84
N ALA A 55 7.53 -5.22 -5.16
CA ALA A 55 6.50 -4.21 -4.97
C ALA A 55 6.97 -2.85 -5.50
N GLU A 56 6.11 -2.14 -6.20
CA GLU A 56 6.33 -0.72 -6.46
C GLU A 56 5.89 0.09 -5.24
N VAL A 57 6.69 1.09 -4.86
CA VAL A 57 6.38 1.99 -3.74
C VAL A 57 6.25 3.40 -4.29
N ARG A 58 5.15 4.08 -3.96
CA ARG A 58 4.84 5.44 -4.42
C ARG A 58 4.57 6.36 -3.24
N GLU A 59 5.06 7.59 -3.33
CA GLU A 59 4.62 8.65 -2.42
C GLU A 59 3.23 9.14 -2.82
N CYS A 60 2.29 9.14 -1.85
CA CYS A 60 0.97 9.74 -1.98
C CYS A 60 0.88 10.95 -1.07
N VAL A 61 0.51 12.10 -1.65
CA VAL A 61 0.47 13.37 -0.93
C VAL A 61 -0.98 13.80 -0.71
N GLU A 62 -1.38 13.91 0.56
CA GLU A 62 -2.68 14.44 0.95
C GLU A 62 -2.51 15.84 1.52
N ALA A 63 -3.05 16.84 0.80
CA ALA A 63 -3.00 18.22 1.23
C ALA A 63 -4.21 18.57 2.10
N HIS A 64 -3.95 19.19 3.23
CA HIS A 64 -4.92 19.80 4.13
C HIS A 64 -4.64 21.30 4.28
N LEU A 65 -5.54 22.05 4.95
CA LEU A 65 -5.45 23.51 5.04
C LEU A 65 -4.09 24.01 5.54
N LEU A 66 -3.59 23.46 6.65
CA LEU A 66 -2.36 23.90 7.32
C LEU A 66 -1.24 22.86 7.27
N MET A 67 -1.49 21.67 6.69
CA MET A 67 -0.54 20.58 6.67
C MET A 67 -0.68 19.74 5.41
N HIS A 68 0.30 18.92 5.13
CA HIS A 68 0.15 17.80 4.22
C HIS A 68 0.79 16.55 4.84
N VAL A 69 0.27 15.41 4.43
CA VAL A 69 0.81 14.10 4.80
C VAL A 69 1.32 13.43 3.54
N VAL A 70 2.53 12.89 3.60
CA VAL A 70 3.10 12.07 2.55
C VAL A 70 3.12 10.64 3.07
N THR A 71 2.26 9.79 2.52
CA THR A 71 2.24 8.35 2.80
C THR A 71 2.98 7.58 1.71
N CYS A 72 3.37 6.34 2.02
CA CYS A 72 3.92 5.43 1.04
C CYS A 72 2.91 4.32 0.76
N GLU A 73 2.52 4.17 -0.49
CA GLU A 73 1.71 3.06 -0.97
C GLU A 73 2.60 1.97 -1.57
N PHE A 74 2.37 0.73 -1.15
CA PHE A 74 3.00 -0.46 -1.70
C PHE A 74 2.05 -1.12 -2.68
N HIS A 75 2.50 -1.33 -3.91
CA HIS A 75 1.72 -1.92 -4.99
C HIS A 75 2.34 -3.24 -5.45
N LEU A 76 1.56 -4.33 -5.41
CA LEU A 76 1.93 -5.58 -6.07
C LEU A 76 1.00 -5.81 -7.26
N CYS A 77 1.59 -6.31 -8.34
CA CYS A 77 0.86 -6.82 -9.50
C CYS A 77 1.22 -8.29 -9.64
N LEU A 78 0.22 -9.17 -9.53
CA LEU A 78 0.40 -10.62 -9.50
C LEU A 78 -0.55 -11.26 -10.52
N PRO A 79 -0.15 -12.35 -11.21
CA PRO A 79 -1.06 -13.04 -12.13
C PRO A 79 -2.27 -13.59 -11.37
N ALA A 80 -3.44 -13.59 -11.99
CA ALA A 80 -4.63 -14.25 -11.48
C ALA A 80 -4.83 -15.58 -12.23
N LEU A 81 -5.13 -16.65 -11.49
CA LEU A 81 -5.37 -17.96 -12.08
C LEU A 81 -6.65 -17.98 -12.94
N GLN A 82 -7.66 -17.24 -12.53
CA GLN A 82 -8.96 -17.17 -13.19
C GLN A 82 -9.28 -15.73 -13.58
N GLY A 83 -10.04 -15.56 -14.67
CA GLY A 83 -10.58 -14.28 -15.09
C GLY A 83 -11.71 -13.79 -14.16
N GLY A 84 -12.16 -12.58 -14.40
CA GLY A 84 -13.23 -11.91 -13.65
C GLY A 84 -12.73 -10.65 -12.97
N GLU A 85 -13.60 -9.64 -12.94
CA GLU A 85 -13.28 -8.36 -12.30
C GLU A 85 -13.91 -8.31 -10.92
N VAL A 86 -13.11 -7.98 -9.91
CA VAL A 86 -13.59 -7.75 -8.54
C VAL A 86 -12.74 -6.72 -7.83
N ARG A 87 -13.38 -5.88 -7.03
CA ARG A 87 -12.72 -4.95 -6.10
C ARG A 87 -13.17 -5.24 -4.68
N LEU A 88 -12.21 -5.33 -3.79
CA LEU A 88 -12.45 -5.56 -2.37
C LEU A 88 -11.44 -4.79 -1.52
N GLU A 89 -11.77 -4.60 -0.26
CA GLU A 89 -10.87 -4.01 0.73
C GLU A 89 -10.81 -4.88 1.98
N LEU A 90 -9.61 -5.04 2.52
CA LEU A 90 -9.40 -5.57 3.85
C LEU A 90 -9.32 -4.44 4.86
N ARG A 91 -9.99 -4.61 5.99
CA ARG A 91 -10.01 -3.66 7.10
C ARG A 91 -9.86 -4.39 8.42
N HIS A 92 -9.32 -3.70 9.42
CA HIS A 92 -9.41 -4.20 10.78
C HIS A 92 -10.88 -4.19 11.23
N ALA A 93 -11.32 -5.30 11.83
CA ALA A 93 -12.60 -5.38 12.51
C ALA A 93 -12.47 -4.89 13.96
N GLY A 94 -13.57 -4.37 14.51
CA GLY A 94 -13.64 -3.83 15.87
C GLY A 94 -13.45 -2.31 15.91
N ALA A 95 -14.32 -1.62 16.67
CA ALA A 95 -14.33 -0.16 16.73
C ALA A 95 -13.26 0.42 17.69
N ILE A 96 -13.00 -0.24 18.81
CA ILE A 96 -12.05 0.21 19.86
C ILE A 96 -10.81 -0.67 19.90
N ARG A 97 -11.00 -1.98 19.78
CA ARG A 97 -9.91 -2.97 19.73
C ARG A 97 -10.03 -3.76 18.44
N ARG A 98 -8.92 -4.02 17.80
CA ARG A 98 -8.85 -4.89 16.63
C ARG A 98 -9.20 -6.32 17.07
N THR A 99 -10.28 -6.87 16.51
CA THR A 99 -10.78 -8.22 16.82
C THR A 99 -10.52 -9.21 15.68
N GLY A 100 -10.05 -8.73 14.53
CA GLY A 100 -9.78 -9.54 13.36
C GLY A 100 -9.72 -8.67 12.09
N LEU A 101 -9.89 -9.34 10.95
CA LEU A 101 -10.00 -8.68 9.65
C LEU A 101 -11.42 -8.82 9.10
N ALA A 102 -11.86 -7.82 8.37
CA ALA A 102 -13.08 -7.82 7.58
C ALA A 102 -12.74 -7.59 6.11
N CYS A 103 -13.39 -8.34 5.22
CA CYS A 103 -13.27 -8.17 3.79
C CYS A 103 -14.54 -7.51 3.26
N VAL A 104 -14.40 -6.34 2.64
CA VAL A 104 -15.51 -5.50 2.18
C VAL A 104 -15.58 -5.56 0.65
N TYR A 105 -16.71 -5.98 0.12
CA TYR A 105 -17.01 -5.91 -1.31
C TYR A 105 -17.15 -4.45 -1.77
N ARG A 106 -16.56 -4.13 -2.92
CA ARG A 106 -16.67 -2.80 -3.54
C ARG A 106 -17.42 -2.83 -4.86
N SER A 107 -17.03 -3.72 -5.75
CA SER A 107 -17.68 -3.89 -7.06
C SER A 107 -17.22 -5.17 -7.75
N GLY A 108 -17.88 -5.54 -8.85
CA GLY A 108 -17.50 -6.63 -9.72
C GLY A 108 -18.22 -7.94 -9.44
N ASP A 109 -17.56 -9.07 -9.72
CA ASP A 109 -18.13 -10.40 -9.57
C ASP A 109 -18.23 -10.82 -8.10
N LYS A 110 -19.45 -11.13 -7.65
CA LYS A 110 -19.72 -11.55 -6.27
C LYS A 110 -19.19 -12.94 -5.93
N ALA A 111 -19.21 -13.87 -6.89
CA ALA A 111 -18.67 -15.21 -6.66
C ALA A 111 -17.15 -15.15 -6.47
N ARG A 112 -16.48 -14.36 -7.30
CA ARG A 112 -15.05 -14.06 -7.18
C ARG A 112 -14.71 -13.39 -5.84
N PHE A 113 -15.55 -12.44 -5.43
CA PHE A 113 -15.39 -11.82 -4.10
C PHE A 113 -15.46 -12.84 -2.97
N ILE A 114 -16.44 -13.76 -3.00
CA ILE A 114 -16.60 -14.78 -1.95
C ILE A 114 -15.36 -15.67 -1.90
N GLN A 115 -14.87 -16.15 -3.05
CA GLN A 115 -13.64 -16.96 -3.13
C GLN A 115 -12.43 -16.22 -2.55
N ALA A 116 -12.21 -14.98 -2.97
CA ALA A 116 -11.09 -14.17 -2.49
C ALA A 116 -11.21 -13.88 -0.98
N ARG A 117 -12.40 -13.52 -0.50
CA ARG A 117 -12.67 -13.30 0.92
C ARG A 117 -12.34 -14.55 1.75
N ASP A 118 -12.84 -15.69 1.32
CA ASP A 118 -12.71 -16.93 2.08
C ASP A 118 -11.23 -17.37 2.14
N LEU A 119 -10.49 -17.27 1.03
CA LEU A 119 -9.07 -17.55 1.01
C LEU A 119 -8.29 -16.59 1.94
N LEU A 120 -8.54 -15.26 1.82
CA LEU A 120 -7.80 -14.27 2.57
C LEU A 120 -8.08 -14.34 4.08
N LEU A 121 -9.36 -14.53 4.47
CA LEU A 121 -9.74 -14.59 5.89
C LEU A 121 -9.44 -15.93 6.55
N SER A 122 -9.36 -17.03 5.80
CA SER A 122 -8.93 -18.34 6.34
C SER A 122 -7.41 -18.45 6.50
N ASN A 123 -6.63 -17.55 5.90
CA ASN A 123 -5.18 -17.55 6.04
C ASN A 123 -4.75 -16.94 7.39
N ALA A 124 -4.51 -17.82 8.37
CA ALA A 124 -4.11 -17.41 9.72
C ALA A 124 -2.78 -16.63 9.74
N GLN A 125 -1.82 -16.99 8.87
CA GLN A 125 -0.53 -16.30 8.79
C GLN A 125 -0.70 -14.87 8.25
N LEU A 126 -1.51 -14.70 7.21
CA LEU A 126 -1.83 -13.37 6.67
C LEU A 126 -2.55 -12.51 7.71
N THR A 127 -3.51 -13.08 8.43
CA THR A 127 -4.20 -12.38 9.53
C THR A 127 -3.20 -11.96 10.60
N ALA A 128 -2.32 -12.85 11.06
CA ALA A 128 -1.31 -12.55 12.06
C ALA A 128 -0.34 -11.45 11.61
N ALA A 129 0.02 -11.42 10.32
CA ALA A 129 0.89 -10.38 9.76
C ALA A 129 0.19 -9.02 9.65
N LEU A 130 -1.09 -8.99 9.30
CA LEU A 130 -1.85 -7.75 9.10
C LEU A 130 -2.33 -7.10 10.39
N MET A 131 -2.63 -7.87 11.44
CA MET A 131 -3.18 -7.36 12.69
C MET A 131 -2.34 -6.28 13.38
N PRO A 132 -0.99 -6.35 13.45
CA PRO A 132 -0.15 -5.33 14.06
C PRO A 132 0.14 -4.13 13.15
N LEU A 133 -0.21 -4.20 11.85
CA LEU A 133 0.05 -3.11 10.90
C LEU A 133 -0.99 -1.99 11.00
N ASP A 134 -0.52 -0.75 10.94
CA ASP A 134 -1.38 0.44 10.89
C ASP A 134 -1.60 0.87 9.44
N PHE A 135 -2.31 0.03 8.68
CA PHE A 135 -2.65 0.39 7.31
C PHE A 135 -3.92 1.27 7.28
N LYS A 136 -3.84 2.35 6.51
CA LYS A 136 -4.95 3.26 6.21
C LYS A 136 -5.84 2.67 5.12
N ARG A 137 -5.23 1.98 4.16
CA ARG A 137 -5.90 1.35 3.03
C ARG A 137 -5.22 0.03 2.69
N LEU A 138 -6.03 -0.99 2.47
CA LEU A 138 -5.61 -2.25 1.89
C LEU A 138 -6.67 -2.70 0.90
N ALA A 139 -6.41 -2.42 -0.38
CA ALA A 139 -7.32 -2.67 -1.47
C ALA A 139 -6.75 -3.73 -2.41
N LEU A 140 -7.63 -4.61 -2.89
CA LEU A 140 -7.32 -5.60 -3.92
C LEU A 140 -8.29 -5.43 -5.07
N GLU A 141 -7.75 -5.48 -6.28
CA GLU A 141 -8.51 -5.43 -7.52
C GLU A 141 -8.02 -6.54 -8.45
N CYS A 142 -8.93 -7.41 -8.88
CA CYS A 142 -8.66 -8.34 -9.97
C CYS A 142 -9.20 -7.73 -11.25
N ARG A 143 -8.34 -7.57 -12.25
CA ARG A 143 -8.68 -7.08 -13.58
C ARG A 143 -7.60 -7.48 -14.59
N ASP A 144 -7.98 -7.62 -15.85
CA ASP A 144 -7.05 -7.92 -16.94
C ASP A 144 -6.16 -9.13 -16.65
N GLY A 145 -6.69 -10.15 -15.98
CA GLY A 145 -5.94 -11.36 -15.60
C GLY A 145 -4.88 -11.16 -14.52
N HIS A 146 -4.94 -10.06 -13.76
CA HIS A 146 -4.00 -9.76 -12.70
C HIS A 146 -4.70 -9.30 -11.42
N TRP A 147 -4.10 -9.65 -10.30
CA TRP A 147 -4.38 -9.05 -8.99
C TRP A 147 -3.51 -7.82 -8.77
N TRP A 148 -4.15 -6.72 -8.47
CA TRP A 148 -3.52 -5.46 -8.06
C TRP A 148 -3.79 -5.24 -6.58
N LEU A 149 -2.74 -5.28 -5.79
CA LEU A 149 -2.81 -4.97 -4.36
C LEU A 149 -2.26 -3.57 -4.13
N THR A 150 -2.95 -2.78 -3.32
CA THR A 150 -2.50 -1.48 -2.82
C THR A 150 -2.57 -1.49 -1.30
N LEU A 151 -1.43 -1.34 -0.65
CA LEU A 151 -1.31 -1.21 0.80
C LEU A 151 -0.72 0.15 1.14
N GLU A 152 -1.48 1.00 1.84
CA GLU A 152 -1.04 2.29 2.38
C GLU A 152 -0.83 2.15 3.88
N HIS A 153 0.41 2.28 4.34
CA HIS A 153 0.79 2.13 5.74
C HIS A 153 1.06 3.49 6.38
N MET A 154 0.56 3.71 7.62
CA MET A 154 0.78 4.99 8.33
C MET A 154 2.21 5.16 8.81
N GLY A 155 2.90 4.10 9.20
CA GLY A 155 4.34 4.12 9.37
C GLY A 155 5.05 4.25 8.02
N GLY A 156 6.18 4.92 7.98
CA GLY A 156 6.87 5.28 6.74
C GLY A 156 6.33 6.55 6.09
N SER A 157 5.46 7.29 6.79
CA SER A 157 4.87 8.54 6.31
C SER A 157 5.55 9.77 6.91
N GLU A 158 5.33 10.92 6.29
CA GLU A 158 5.82 12.20 6.76
C GLU A 158 4.67 13.19 6.92
N VAL A 159 4.61 13.85 8.07
CA VAL A 159 3.68 14.96 8.34
C VAL A 159 4.45 16.26 8.25
N VAL A 160 3.98 17.16 7.39
CA VAL A 160 4.56 18.50 7.22
C VAL A 160 3.49 19.53 7.57
N ASN A 161 3.68 20.23 8.69
CA ASN A 161 2.79 21.29 9.14
C ASN A 161 3.39 22.66 8.84
N ARG A 162 2.52 23.63 8.47
CA ARG A 162 2.93 24.99 8.11
C ARG A 162 2.89 25.94 9.30
N MET A 163 1.95 25.71 10.24
CA MET A 163 1.76 26.58 11.38
C MET A 163 1.30 25.79 12.61
N PRO A 164 2.17 25.60 13.65
CA PRO A 164 3.60 25.92 13.65
C PRO A 164 4.35 25.08 12.61
N ALA A 165 5.43 25.62 12.05
CA ALA A 165 6.21 24.90 11.04
C ALA A 165 6.99 23.75 11.67
N PHE A 166 6.66 22.52 11.31
CA PHE A 166 7.41 21.32 11.67
C PHE A 166 7.28 20.23 10.60
N ARG A 167 8.23 19.32 10.60
CA ARG A 167 8.28 18.14 9.76
C ARG A 167 8.59 16.93 10.63
N ARG A 168 7.77 15.89 10.54
CA ARG A 168 7.93 14.69 11.36
C ARG A 168 7.75 13.44 10.50
N TYR A 169 8.76 12.58 10.48
CA TYR A 169 8.67 11.25 9.92
C TYR A 169 8.13 10.26 10.97
N ILE A 170 7.16 9.45 10.59
CA ILE A 170 6.56 8.40 11.40
C ILE A 170 7.26 7.08 11.02
N GLN A 171 8.16 6.62 11.88
CA GLN A 171 8.91 5.39 11.62
C GLN A 171 8.03 4.15 11.67
N ILE A 172 8.32 3.18 10.80
CA ILE A 172 7.84 1.80 10.95
C ILE A 172 8.71 1.15 12.02
N SER A 173 8.09 0.66 13.10
CA SER A 173 8.82 -0.05 14.13
C SER A 173 9.42 -1.38 13.61
N PRO A 174 10.51 -1.91 14.19
CA PRO A 174 11.11 -3.16 13.74
C PRO A 174 10.11 -4.34 13.65
N PRO A 175 9.19 -4.54 14.62
CA PRO A 175 8.14 -5.56 14.50
C PRO A 175 7.19 -5.31 13.33
N GLN A 176 6.71 -4.06 13.15
CA GLN A 176 5.82 -3.73 12.04
C GLN A 176 6.50 -3.89 10.68
N ARG A 177 7.80 -3.56 10.59
CA ARG A 177 8.58 -3.79 9.37
C ARG A 177 8.64 -5.26 9.00
N ALA A 178 8.94 -6.14 9.96
CA ALA A 178 8.95 -7.58 9.73
C ALA A 178 7.59 -8.08 9.25
N GLN A 179 6.49 -7.61 9.86
CA GLN A 179 5.13 -7.99 9.48
C GLN A 179 4.72 -7.42 8.11
N LEU A 180 5.15 -6.21 7.77
CA LEU A 180 4.92 -5.62 6.45
C LEU A 180 5.58 -6.47 5.35
N MET A 181 6.84 -6.86 5.53
CA MET A 181 7.54 -7.72 4.57
C MET A 181 6.88 -9.10 4.47
N ALA A 182 6.53 -9.71 5.61
CA ALA A 182 5.84 -10.99 5.64
C ALA A 182 4.48 -10.93 4.91
N CYS A 183 3.69 -9.88 5.13
CA CYS A 183 2.38 -9.77 4.50
C CYS A 183 2.48 -9.59 2.98
N LEU A 184 3.47 -8.83 2.46
CA LEU A 184 3.70 -8.70 1.03
C LEU A 184 4.06 -10.05 0.39
N GLY A 185 4.90 -10.86 1.06
CA GLY A 185 5.22 -12.22 0.64
C GLY A 185 4.00 -13.14 0.63
N LEU A 186 3.21 -13.14 1.71
CA LEU A 186 2.00 -13.96 1.82
C LEU A 186 0.94 -13.60 0.77
N PHE A 187 0.81 -12.33 0.39
CA PHE A 187 -0.02 -11.94 -0.75
C PHE A 187 0.56 -12.47 -2.06
N GLY A 188 1.90 -12.40 -2.24
CA GLY A 188 2.59 -12.96 -3.39
C GLY A 188 2.32 -14.45 -3.59
N GLU A 189 2.20 -15.21 -2.50
CA GLU A 189 1.92 -16.65 -2.52
C GLU A 189 0.42 -16.97 -2.67
N SER A 190 -0.45 -16.15 -2.09
CA SER A 190 -1.89 -16.46 -1.96
C SER A 190 -2.70 -16.02 -3.18
N LEU A 191 -2.45 -14.79 -3.68
CA LEU A 191 -3.26 -14.22 -4.77
C LEU A 191 -3.14 -14.95 -6.11
N PRO A 192 -1.96 -15.46 -6.52
CA PRO A 192 -1.86 -16.24 -7.75
C PRO A 192 -2.63 -17.57 -7.73
N ARG A 193 -3.10 -18.02 -6.56
CA ARG A 193 -3.92 -19.24 -6.44
C ARG A 193 -5.41 -18.99 -6.65
N LEU A 194 -5.80 -17.74 -6.75
CA LEU A 194 -7.13 -17.26 -7.09
C LEU A 194 -7.19 -16.99 -8.62
#